data_f2db46cff4ba6fb9e78d04eb62355160
#
_entry.id   f2db46cff4ba6fb9e78d04eb62355160
#
_cell.length_a   1.000
_cell.length_b   1.000
_cell.length_c   1.000
_cell.angle_alpha   90.00
_cell.angle_beta   90.00
_cell.angle_gamma   90.00
#
_symmetry.space_group_name_H-M   'P 1'
#
loop_
_entity.id
_entity.type
_entity.pdbx_description
1 polymer ?
#
loop_
_entity_poly.entity_id
_entity_poly.type
_entity_poly.pdbx_seq_one_letter_code
_entity_poly.pdbx_strand_id
1 'polypeptide(L)'
;DWYTTLPADTPSEYVGTNRCIECHQDQADLWTGSHHDLAMDVATADKVLGNFDNVTLEHYGITSTMFRRDGKFYINTDGPDGEMTDFEIAYVFGVTPLQQYLVEFDRSADQPENEIARLQVLRICWDTKQNQWFYLGPPDVHERLQPNDDLHWTGIAQRWNNMCADCHSTNLQKNFDAKTGHYHTTFSEIDVSCESCHGPGSKHVTLANKSSLFWDRKIGYGLPVLKGADKAETQIQTCAPCHSRRRIVHPDFRPGDSFHDHFANEPLRPETYHADGQISDEVYVYGSFIQSKMYHKGIRCTDCHDAHSTKIKFKDNRLCTSCHLNQHQANKYDTPQHHFHKTGSTGASCVECHMPTTTYMEVDPRRDHSLRVPRPDLSLALGTPNACVKCHFDDDINPSVSLSDERKGELHLKQYADWVRAASNGEQDVQEQLERVNQWAHEAVEIW
;
A
#
# COMPACT_ATOMS: atom_id res chain seq x y z
N ASP A 1 -41.28 2.57 21.76
CA ASP A 1 -39.86 2.68 21.93
C ASP A 1 -39.33 3.94 21.29
N TRP A 2 -38.58 4.72 22.06
CA TRP A 2 -38.02 6.02 21.60
C TRP A 2 -36.79 5.79 20.67
N TYR A 3 -36.18 4.61 20.75
CA TYR A 3 -35.00 4.22 19.96
C TYR A 3 -35.37 3.02 19.09
N THR A 4 -34.93 3.08 17.84
CA THR A 4 -34.99 1.91 16.98
C THR A 4 -33.84 0.97 17.36
N THR A 5 -34.17 -0.26 17.71
CA THR A 5 -33.25 -1.31 18.03
C THR A 5 -33.53 -2.56 17.20
N LEU A 6 -32.54 -3.42 17.08
CA LEU A 6 -32.70 -4.77 16.53
C LEU A 6 -32.40 -5.78 17.65
N PRO A 7 -32.99 -6.98 17.59
CA PRO A 7 -32.61 -8.08 18.46
C PRO A 7 -31.07 -8.29 18.41
N ALA A 8 -30.46 -8.65 19.53
CA ALA A 8 -29.02 -8.83 19.64
C ALA A 8 -28.48 -9.92 18.70
N ASP A 9 -29.29 -10.93 18.42
CA ASP A 9 -29.03 -12.08 17.56
C ASP A 9 -29.38 -11.83 16.09
N THR A 10 -29.77 -10.62 15.71
CA THR A 10 -30.04 -10.29 14.29
C THR A 10 -28.78 -10.55 13.45
N PRO A 11 -28.86 -11.39 12.40
CA PRO A 11 -27.75 -11.64 11.51
C PRO A 11 -27.26 -10.35 10.85
N SER A 12 -25.97 -10.29 10.58
CA SER A 12 -25.34 -9.21 9.83
C SER A 12 -24.79 -9.78 8.54
N GLU A 13 -25.40 -9.41 7.41
CA GLU A 13 -25.13 -9.94 6.09
C GLU A 13 -24.62 -8.83 5.16
N TYR A 14 -23.81 -9.20 4.18
CA TYR A 14 -23.34 -8.29 3.13
C TYR A 14 -24.49 -8.04 2.15
N VAL A 15 -24.66 -6.78 1.75
CA VAL A 15 -25.79 -6.34 0.90
C VAL A 15 -25.34 -5.80 -0.47
N GLY A 16 -24.03 -5.58 -0.63
CA GLY A 16 -23.41 -5.06 -1.84
C GLY A 16 -23.52 -3.54 -2.01
N THR A 17 -22.56 -3.00 -2.77
CA THR A 17 -22.39 -1.56 -3.02
C THR A 17 -23.64 -0.92 -3.61
N ASN A 18 -24.34 -1.59 -4.52
CA ASN A 18 -25.58 -1.06 -5.11
C ASN A 18 -26.63 -0.68 -4.06
N ARG A 19 -26.71 -1.42 -2.96
CA ARG A 19 -27.64 -1.11 -1.88
C ARG A 19 -27.19 0.11 -1.06
N CYS A 20 -25.92 0.35 -0.97
CA CYS A 20 -25.34 1.52 -0.27
C CYS A 20 -25.56 2.80 -1.07
N ILE A 21 -25.34 2.75 -2.38
CA ILE A 21 -25.44 3.89 -3.31
C ILE A 21 -26.84 4.53 -3.27
N GLU A 22 -27.89 3.77 -3.08
CA GLU A 22 -29.27 4.29 -2.99
C GLU A 22 -29.42 5.46 -2.01
N CYS A 23 -28.56 5.55 -0.98
CA CYS A 23 -28.59 6.61 0.04
C CYS A 23 -27.27 7.38 0.14
N HIS A 24 -26.16 6.83 -0.35
CA HIS A 24 -24.78 7.36 -0.18
C HIS A 24 -24.11 7.69 -1.52
N GLN A 25 -24.85 8.34 -2.44
CA GLN A 25 -24.37 8.67 -3.78
C GLN A 25 -23.08 9.50 -3.75
N ASP A 26 -22.97 10.50 -2.88
CA ASP A 26 -21.78 11.37 -2.78
C ASP A 26 -20.50 10.57 -2.45
N GLN A 27 -20.62 9.53 -1.60
CA GLN A 27 -19.51 8.66 -1.24
C GLN A 27 -19.19 7.69 -2.37
N ALA A 28 -20.21 7.19 -3.06
CA ALA A 28 -20.05 6.34 -4.23
C ALA A 28 -19.35 7.07 -5.38
N ASP A 29 -19.70 8.33 -5.62
CA ASP A 29 -19.05 9.17 -6.64
C ASP A 29 -17.56 9.40 -6.36
N LEU A 30 -17.18 9.48 -5.09
CA LEU A 30 -15.77 9.55 -4.70
C LEU A 30 -15.04 8.21 -4.84
N TRP A 31 -15.72 7.10 -4.50
CA TRP A 31 -15.15 5.76 -4.53
C TRP A 31 -15.01 5.23 -5.96
N THR A 32 -15.97 5.49 -6.83
CA THR A 32 -15.92 5.07 -8.24
C THR A 32 -14.67 5.60 -8.94
N GLY A 33 -13.90 4.71 -9.56
CA GLY A 33 -12.62 5.00 -10.19
C GLY A 33 -11.46 5.23 -9.21
N SER A 34 -11.65 4.99 -7.91
CA SER A 34 -10.56 4.98 -6.93
C SER A 34 -9.72 3.70 -7.03
N HIS A 35 -8.57 3.66 -6.37
CA HIS A 35 -7.73 2.46 -6.31
C HIS A 35 -8.41 1.31 -5.55
N HIS A 36 -9.41 1.57 -4.71
CA HIS A 36 -10.20 0.55 -4.04
C HIS A 36 -11.22 -0.09 -5.00
N ASP A 37 -11.96 0.72 -5.75
CA ASP A 37 -12.89 0.25 -6.81
C ASP A 37 -12.15 -0.53 -7.90
N LEU A 38 -10.96 -0.06 -8.28
CA LEU A 38 -10.14 -0.66 -9.33
C LEU A 38 -9.10 -1.66 -8.79
N ALA A 39 -9.29 -2.16 -7.56
CA ALA A 39 -8.36 -3.09 -6.93
C ALA A 39 -8.26 -4.41 -7.70
N MET A 40 -9.37 -4.90 -8.26
CA MET A 40 -9.46 -6.06 -9.14
C MET A 40 -10.70 -5.95 -10.05
N ASP A 41 -10.59 -6.50 -11.26
CA ASP A 41 -11.68 -6.53 -12.22
C ASP A 41 -11.58 -7.72 -13.18
N VAL A 42 -12.70 -8.07 -13.84
CA VAL A 42 -12.68 -9.01 -14.97
C VAL A 42 -11.91 -8.38 -16.14
N ALA A 43 -11.15 -9.16 -16.86
CA ALA A 43 -10.32 -8.69 -17.98
C ALA A 43 -11.15 -8.29 -19.21
N THR A 44 -11.82 -7.15 -19.15
CA THR A 44 -12.61 -6.56 -20.24
C THR A 44 -11.81 -5.48 -20.98
N ALA A 45 -12.27 -5.05 -22.14
CA ALA A 45 -11.55 -4.11 -22.99
C ALA A 45 -11.37 -2.71 -22.37
N ASP A 46 -12.23 -2.33 -21.44
CA ASP A 46 -12.15 -1.06 -20.68
C ASP A 46 -11.31 -1.19 -19.40
N LYS A 47 -11.03 -2.40 -18.94
CA LYS A 47 -10.26 -2.66 -17.71
C LYS A 47 -8.81 -3.06 -17.97
N VAL A 48 -8.52 -3.66 -19.10
CA VAL A 48 -7.15 -4.05 -19.50
C VAL A 48 -6.39 -2.84 -20.02
N LEU A 49 -5.32 -2.44 -19.33
CA LEU A 49 -4.51 -1.26 -19.65
C LEU A 49 -3.32 -1.59 -20.55
N GLY A 50 -2.82 -2.84 -20.49
CA GLY A 50 -1.66 -3.28 -21.24
C GLY A 50 -1.91 -3.35 -22.75
N ASN A 51 -0.84 -3.20 -23.52
CA ASN A 51 -0.88 -3.35 -24.97
C ASN A 51 -0.84 -4.83 -25.37
N PHE A 52 -1.97 -5.35 -25.85
CA PHE A 52 -2.14 -6.73 -26.35
C PHE A 52 -2.18 -6.81 -27.89
N ASP A 53 -1.52 -5.91 -28.60
CA ASP A 53 -1.51 -5.90 -30.08
C ASP A 53 -0.29 -6.66 -30.63
N ASN A 54 -0.15 -7.95 -30.26
CA ASN A 54 0.96 -8.84 -30.62
C ASN A 54 2.34 -8.29 -30.21
N VAL A 55 2.41 -7.74 -29.00
CA VAL A 55 3.66 -7.20 -28.41
C VAL A 55 4.41 -8.32 -27.71
N THR A 56 5.74 -8.31 -27.80
CA THR A 56 6.61 -9.29 -27.15
C THR A 56 7.40 -8.68 -26.01
N LEU A 57 7.68 -9.49 -24.99
CA LEU A 57 8.62 -9.20 -23.92
C LEU A 57 9.61 -10.36 -23.81
N GLU A 58 10.90 -10.03 -23.84
CA GLU A 58 11.96 -11.01 -23.58
C GLU A 58 12.43 -10.90 -22.14
N HIS A 59 12.46 -12.01 -21.42
CA HIS A 59 12.99 -12.09 -20.06
C HIS A 59 13.65 -13.44 -19.80
N TYR A 60 14.85 -13.46 -19.29
CA TYR A 60 15.61 -14.66 -18.95
C TYR A 60 15.60 -15.76 -20.04
N GLY A 61 15.65 -15.37 -21.32
CA GLY A 61 15.64 -16.27 -22.47
C GLY A 61 14.26 -16.81 -22.85
N ILE A 62 13.19 -16.28 -22.27
CA ILE A 62 11.78 -16.55 -22.65
C ILE A 62 11.27 -15.34 -23.42
N THR A 63 10.67 -15.56 -24.58
CA THR A 63 9.96 -14.52 -25.34
C THR A 63 8.45 -14.73 -25.18
N SER A 64 7.84 -13.92 -24.32
CA SER A 64 6.39 -13.93 -24.11
C SER A 64 5.69 -12.99 -25.10
N THR A 65 4.48 -13.34 -25.53
CA THR A 65 3.70 -12.55 -26.49
C THR A 65 2.33 -12.23 -25.92
N MET A 66 1.97 -10.96 -25.86
CA MET A 66 0.66 -10.47 -25.43
C MET A 66 -0.19 -10.16 -26.68
N PHE A 67 -1.35 -10.80 -26.79
CA PHE A 67 -2.19 -10.70 -27.99
C PHE A 67 -3.68 -10.83 -27.69
N ARG A 68 -4.52 -10.49 -28.67
CA ARG A 68 -5.98 -10.66 -28.60
C ARG A 68 -6.44 -11.75 -29.58
N ARG A 69 -7.44 -12.52 -29.14
CA ARG A 69 -8.12 -13.51 -29.95
C ARG A 69 -9.60 -13.55 -29.56
N ASP A 70 -10.50 -13.42 -30.50
CA ASP A 70 -11.97 -13.48 -30.30
C ASP A 70 -12.48 -12.51 -29.23
N GLY A 71 -11.89 -11.31 -29.14
CA GLY A 71 -12.24 -10.29 -28.17
C GLY A 71 -11.69 -10.50 -26.76
N LYS A 72 -10.94 -11.55 -26.52
CA LYS A 72 -10.28 -11.89 -25.27
C LYS A 72 -8.78 -11.61 -25.32
N PHE A 73 -8.17 -11.50 -24.14
CA PHE A 73 -6.76 -11.20 -23.95
C PHE A 73 -5.99 -12.48 -23.62
N TYR A 74 -4.86 -12.66 -24.24
CA TYR A 74 -4.01 -13.84 -24.09
C TYR A 74 -2.55 -13.45 -23.89
N ILE A 75 -1.85 -14.28 -23.15
CA ILE A 75 -0.40 -14.28 -23.10
C ILE A 75 0.13 -15.66 -23.52
N ASN A 76 1.06 -15.69 -24.46
CA ASN A 76 1.86 -16.87 -24.75
C ASN A 76 3.13 -16.79 -23.92
N THR A 77 3.32 -17.72 -23.00
CA THR A 77 4.49 -17.78 -22.09
C THR A 77 4.72 -19.22 -21.62
N ASP A 78 5.79 -19.49 -20.88
CA ASP A 78 6.07 -20.83 -20.35
C ASP A 78 5.05 -21.24 -19.27
N GLY A 79 4.52 -22.43 -19.44
CA GLY A 79 3.53 -23.07 -18.58
C GLY A 79 4.13 -23.84 -17.40
N PRO A 80 3.29 -24.55 -16.63
CA PRO A 80 3.73 -25.38 -15.50
C PRO A 80 4.58 -26.60 -15.93
N ASP A 81 4.58 -26.94 -17.19
CA ASP A 81 5.41 -27.98 -17.83
C ASP A 81 6.67 -27.42 -18.53
N GLY A 82 6.82 -26.11 -18.55
CA GLY A 82 7.91 -25.41 -19.23
C GLY A 82 7.69 -25.16 -20.73
N GLU A 83 6.57 -25.61 -21.28
CA GLU A 83 6.22 -25.40 -22.67
C GLU A 83 5.51 -24.06 -22.88
N MET A 84 5.77 -23.44 -24.03
CA MET A 84 5.12 -22.18 -24.41
C MET A 84 3.65 -22.43 -24.75
N THR A 85 2.74 -21.82 -24.00
CA THR A 85 1.29 -22.04 -24.12
C THR A 85 0.53 -20.71 -24.09
N ASP A 86 -0.62 -20.66 -24.79
CA ASP A 86 -1.52 -19.51 -24.75
C ASP A 86 -2.40 -19.58 -23.51
N PHE A 87 -2.27 -18.61 -22.63
CA PHE A 87 -3.10 -18.47 -21.44
C PHE A 87 -4.08 -17.30 -21.59
N GLU A 88 -5.37 -17.57 -21.37
CA GLU A 88 -6.40 -16.52 -21.34
C GLU A 88 -6.28 -15.71 -20.05
N ILE A 89 -6.31 -14.41 -20.16
CA ILE A 89 -6.36 -13.50 -19.02
C ILE A 89 -7.81 -13.42 -18.54
N ALA A 90 -8.07 -13.91 -17.33
CA ALA A 90 -9.39 -13.90 -16.72
C ALA A 90 -9.67 -12.62 -15.94
N TYR A 91 -8.67 -12.11 -15.21
CA TYR A 91 -8.79 -10.94 -14.35
C TYR A 91 -7.56 -10.04 -14.47
N VAL A 92 -7.76 -8.78 -14.06
CA VAL A 92 -6.69 -7.78 -13.88
C VAL A 92 -6.76 -7.24 -12.47
N PHE A 93 -5.64 -6.79 -11.90
CA PHE A 93 -5.66 -6.04 -10.66
C PHE A 93 -4.58 -4.97 -10.62
N GLY A 94 -4.89 -3.87 -9.91
CA GLY A 94 -4.10 -2.65 -9.93
C GLY A 94 -4.27 -1.84 -11.20
N VAL A 95 -4.03 -0.54 -11.09
CA VAL A 95 -4.19 0.42 -12.20
C VAL A 95 -3.05 1.43 -12.27
N THR A 96 -2.33 1.65 -11.19
CA THR A 96 -1.15 2.53 -11.16
C THR A 96 -0.31 2.22 -9.91
N PRO A 97 1.02 2.16 -10.02
CA PRO A 97 1.84 2.35 -11.21
C PRO A 97 1.88 1.16 -12.17
N LEU A 98 1.37 0.01 -11.74
CA LEU A 98 1.36 -1.20 -12.55
C LEU A 98 -0.01 -1.87 -12.56
N GLN A 99 -0.27 -2.65 -13.62
CA GLN A 99 -1.37 -3.60 -13.70
C GLN A 99 -0.81 -5.01 -13.86
N GLN A 100 -1.35 -5.94 -13.09
CA GLN A 100 -1.03 -7.37 -13.14
C GLN A 100 -2.19 -8.17 -13.74
N TYR A 101 -1.88 -9.35 -14.23
CA TYR A 101 -2.80 -10.20 -15.01
C TYR A 101 -2.91 -11.57 -14.36
N LEU A 102 -4.13 -12.12 -14.35
CA LEU A 102 -4.42 -13.39 -13.70
C LEU A 102 -4.98 -14.41 -14.70
N VAL A 103 -4.49 -15.63 -14.56
CA VAL A 103 -4.89 -16.79 -15.31
C VAL A 103 -5.59 -17.79 -14.40
N GLU A 104 -6.73 -18.32 -14.84
CA GLU A 104 -7.45 -19.33 -14.07
C GLU A 104 -6.99 -20.74 -14.46
N PHE A 105 -6.77 -21.57 -13.43
CA PHE A 105 -6.40 -22.98 -13.55
C PHE A 105 -7.37 -23.87 -12.80
N ASP A 106 -7.41 -25.15 -13.17
CA ASP A 106 -8.06 -26.22 -12.42
C ASP A 106 -9.58 -26.06 -12.24
N ARG A 107 -10.25 -25.22 -13.06
CA ARG A 107 -11.70 -25.11 -13.06
C ARG A 107 -12.32 -26.42 -13.55
N SER A 108 -13.17 -27.04 -12.75
CA SER A 108 -13.95 -28.21 -13.16
C SER A 108 -15.19 -27.79 -13.95
N ALA A 109 -15.68 -28.71 -14.82
CA ALA A 109 -16.84 -28.42 -15.66
C ALA A 109 -18.16 -28.23 -14.88
N ASP A 110 -18.23 -28.71 -13.65
CA ASP A 110 -19.35 -28.63 -12.73
C ASP A 110 -19.21 -27.54 -11.67
N GLN A 111 -18.10 -26.80 -11.70
CA GLN A 111 -17.89 -25.69 -10.73
C GLN A 111 -18.82 -24.53 -11.07
N PRO A 112 -19.61 -24.02 -10.08
CA PRO A 112 -20.48 -22.87 -10.27
C PRO A 112 -19.75 -21.64 -10.82
N GLU A 113 -20.45 -20.83 -11.63
CA GLU A 113 -19.87 -19.62 -12.23
C GLU A 113 -19.45 -18.55 -11.19
N ASN A 114 -20.13 -18.51 -10.06
CA ASN A 114 -19.82 -17.58 -8.95
C ASN A 114 -18.67 -18.06 -8.05
N GLU A 115 -18.10 -19.22 -8.31
CA GLU A 115 -16.92 -19.71 -7.64
C GLU A 115 -15.69 -19.51 -8.54
N ILE A 116 -14.59 -19.12 -7.96
CA ILE A 116 -13.29 -18.98 -8.63
C ILE A 116 -12.43 -20.18 -8.26
N ALA A 117 -11.88 -20.82 -9.27
CA ALA A 117 -10.89 -21.87 -9.14
C ALA A 117 -9.52 -21.28 -8.75
N ARG A 118 -8.44 -21.98 -8.97
CA ARG A 118 -7.09 -21.46 -8.70
C ARG A 118 -6.75 -20.34 -9.68
N LEU A 119 -6.50 -19.13 -9.17
CA LEU A 119 -5.93 -18.04 -9.97
C LEU A 119 -4.43 -17.91 -9.72
N GLN A 120 -3.68 -17.77 -10.80
CA GLN A 120 -2.24 -17.52 -10.80
C GLN A 120 -1.96 -16.11 -11.32
N VAL A 121 -1.11 -15.40 -10.59
CA VAL A 121 -0.66 -14.06 -10.95
C VAL A 121 0.55 -14.17 -11.85
N LEU A 122 0.48 -13.62 -13.06
CA LEU A 122 1.62 -13.50 -13.96
C LEU A 122 2.69 -12.56 -13.39
N ARG A 123 3.96 -12.86 -13.66
CA ARG A 123 5.07 -11.96 -13.39
C ARG A 123 5.30 -10.95 -14.52
N ILE A 124 4.59 -11.08 -15.61
CA ILE A 124 4.58 -10.11 -16.71
C ILE A 124 3.52 -9.07 -16.40
N CYS A 125 3.97 -7.83 -16.19
CA CYS A 125 3.18 -6.71 -15.70
C CYS A 125 3.24 -5.54 -16.68
N TRP A 126 2.24 -4.68 -16.63
CA TRP A 126 2.19 -3.44 -17.38
C TRP A 126 2.52 -2.24 -16.50
N ASP A 127 3.60 -1.52 -16.82
CA ASP A 127 3.89 -0.21 -16.23
C ASP A 127 2.97 0.84 -16.85
N THR A 128 2.05 1.36 -16.07
CA THR A 128 1.05 2.32 -16.54
C THR A 128 1.58 3.76 -16.66
N LYS A 129 2.76 4.04 -16.11
CA LYS A 129 3.41 5.35 -16.22
C LYS A 129 4.29 5.43 -17.46
N GLN A 130 5.04 4.36 -17.75
CA GLN A 130 5.93 4.30 -18.90
C GLN A 130 5.27 3.67 -20.14
N ASN A 131 4.07 3.08 -19.98
CA ASN A 131 3.33 2.38 -21.02
C ASN A 131 4.16 1.26 -21.67
N GLN A 132 4.73 0.39 -20.85
CA GLN A 132 5.56 -0.73 -21.29
C GLN A 132 5.33 -1.99 -20.48
N TRP A 133 5.58 -3.14 -21.10
CA TRP A 133 5.64 -4.42 -20.42
C TRP A 133 6.97 -4.58 -19.69
N PHE A 134 6.94 -5.19 -18.51
CA PHE A 134 8.13 -5.58 -17.77
C PHE A 134 7.91 -6.89 -17.03
N TYR A 135 9.00 -7.55 -16.67
CA TYR A 135 8.97 -8.77 -15.87
C TYR A 135 9.22 -8.43 -14.41
N LEU A 136 8.28 -8.73 -13.55
CA LEU A 136 8.39 -8.54 -12.11
C LEU A 136 9.05 -9.76 -11.48
N GLY A 137 10.38 -9.77 -11.38
CA GLY A 137 11.14 -10.82 -10.72
C GLY A 137 10.88 -10.90 -9.22
N PRO A 138 11.07 -12.07 -8.58
CA PRO A 138 11.17 -12.09 -7.13
C PRO A 138 12.40 -11.30 -6.68
N PRO A 139 12.38 -10.70 -5.48
CA PRO A 139 13.57 -10.04 -4.94
C PRO A 139 14.79 -10.98 -4.95
N ASP A 140 15.95 -10.43 -5.31
CA ASP A 140 17.25 -11.14 -5.33
C ASP A 140 17.34 -12.37 -6.25
N VAL A 141 16.39 -12.56 -7.18
CA VAL A 141 16.39 -13.63 -8.19
C VAL A 141 16.63 -13.02 -9.56
N HIS A 142 17.82 -13.26 -10.12
CA HIS A 142 18.25 -12.71 -11.41
C HIS A 142 18.48 -13.79 -12.48
N GLU A 143 17.76 -14.92 -12.32
CA GLU A 143 17.84 -16.05 -13.24
C GLU A 143 16.44 -16.57 -13.60
N ARG A 144 16.38 -17.42 -14.63
CA ARG A 144 15.13 -18.08 -15.04
C ARG A 144 14.65 -19.02 -13.93
N LEU A 145 13.43 -18.78 -13.46
CA LEU A 145 12.72 -19.70 -12.57
C LEU A 145 12.30 -20.96 -13.35
N GLN A 146 12.43 -22.11 -12.72
CA GLN A 146 11.99 -23.36 -13.32
C GLN A 146 10.48 -23.56 -13.05
N PRO A 147 9.75 -24.30 -13.92
CA PRO A 147 8.30 -24.48 -13.79
C PRO A 147 7.83 -25.10 -12.46
N ASN A 148 8.70 -25.84 -11.79
CA ASN A 148 8.44 -26.45 -10.47
C ASN A 148 8.91 -25.62 -9.28
N ASP A 149 9.42 -24.41 -9.52
CA ASP A 149 9.82 -23.49 -8.47
C ASP A 149 8.59 -22.86 -7.81
N ASP A 150 8.58 -22.76 -6.49
CA ASP A 150 7.50 -22.12 -5.74
C ASP A 150 7.34 -20.63 -6.12
N LEU A 151 8.41 -19.97 -6.57
CA LEU A 151 8.43 -18.59 -7.03
C LEU A 151 8.08 -18.43 -8.52
N HIS A 152 8.02 -19.51 -9.31
CA HIS A 152 7.54 -19.43 -10.70
C HIS A 152 6.11 -18.87 -10.75
N TRP A 153 5.69 -18.23 -11.84
CA TRP A 153 4.35 -17.64 -11.91
C TRP A 153 3.22 -18.66 -11.73
N THR A 154 3.47 -19.94 -12.05
CA THR A 154 2.53 -21.06 -11.80
C THR A 154 2.69 -21.67 -10.40
N GLY A 155 3.70 -21.23 -9.61
CA GLY A 155 4.03 -21.74 -8.29
C GLY A 155 3.12 -21.21 -7.18
N ILE A 156 3.34 -21.72 -5.96
CA ILE A 156 2.49 -21.42 -4.81
C ILE A 156 2.56 -19.94 -4.39
N ALA A 157 3.70 -19.28 -4.58
CA ALA A 157 3.89 -17.87 -4.21
C ALA A 157 3.10 -16.89 -5.08
N GLN A 158 2.57 -17.33 -6.23
CA GLN A 158 1.78 -16.52 -7.14
C GLN A 158 0.28 -16.91 -7.14
N ARG A 159 -0.18 -17.70 -6.16
CA ARG A 159 -1.60 -18.06 -6.03
C ARG A 159 -2.40 -16.91 -5.43
N TRP A 160 -3.20 -16.26 -6.26
CA TRP A 160 -4.04 -15.13 -5.85
C TRP A 160 -4.95 -15.49 -4.66
N ASN A 161 -5.62 -16.65 -4.68
CA ASN A 161 -6.55 -17.10 -3.65
C ASN A 161 -5.98 -17.04 -2.22
N ASN A 162 -4.66 -17.20 -2.07
CA ASN A 162 -3.98 -17.21 -0.78
C ASN A 162 -3.18 -15.94 -0.49
N MET A 163 -2.61 -15.32 -1.54
CA MET A 163 -1.62 -14.26 -1.36
C MET A 163 -2.22 -12.86 -1.52
N CYS A 164 -3.20 -12.69 -2.44
CA CYS A 164 -3.66 -11.38 -2.88
C CYS A 164 -5.14 -11.12 -2.55
N ALA A 165 -5.97 -12.16 -2.63
CA ALA A 165 -7.43 -12.08 -2.60
C ALA A 165 -8.00 -11.34 -1.39
N ASP A 166 -7.42 -11.54 -0.22
CA ASP A 166 -7.87 -10.93 1.04
C ASP A 166 -7.84 -9.39 1.03
N CYS A 167 -6.93 -8.81 0.23
CA CYS A 167 -6.77 -7.36 0.11
C CYS A 167 -7.41 -6.79 -1.16
N HIS A 168 -7.78 -7.66 -2.11
CA HIS A 168 -8.29 -7.28 -3.42
C HIS A 168 -9.74 -7.72 -3.67
N SER A 169 -10.47 -8.12 -2.63
CA SER A 169 -11.90 -8.46 -2.72
C SER A 169 -12.61 -8.18 -1.39
N THR A 170 -13.93 -8.16 -1.42
CA THR A 170 -14.78 -7.94 -0.24
C THR A 170 -15.38 -9.23 0.24
N ASN A 171 -15.26 -9.54 1.54
CA ASN A 171 -15.81 -10.75 2.17
C ASN A 171 -15.34 -12.05 1.51
N LEU A 172 -14.03 -12.18 1.37
CA LEU A 172 -13.41 -13.36 0.77
C LEU A 172 -13.69 -14.63 1.58
N GLN A 173 -14.13 -15.67 0.88
CA GLN A 173 -14.20 -17.05 1.38
C GLN A 173 -13.31 -17.93 0.50
N LYS A 174 -12.16 -18.35 1.01
CA LYS A 174 -11.17 -19.12 0.21
C LYS A 174 -11.67 -20.48 -0.21
N ASN A 175 -12.43 -21.15 0.65
CA ASN A 175 -13.05 -22.46 0.42
C ASN A 175 -12.08 -23.46 -0.24
N PHE A 176 -10.86 -23.56 0.27
CA PHE A 176 -9.87 -24.52 -0.20
C PHE A 176 -10.20 -25.92 0.34
N ASP A 177 -10.43 -26.86 -0.58
CA ASP A 177 -10.57 -28.27 -0.21
C ASP A 177 -9.19 -28.95 -0.17
N ALA A 178 -8.70 -29.23 1.02
CA ALA A 178 -7.41 -29.88 1.20
C ALA A 178 -7.35 -31.34 0.73
N LYS A 179 -8.50 -31.99 0.49
CA LYS A 179 -8.55 -33.37 0.00
C LYS A 179 -8.36 -33.45 -1.50
N THR A 180 -8.95 -32.52 -2.22
CA THR A 180 -8.87 -32.45 -3.70
C THR A 180 -7.78 -31.50 -4.18
N GLY A 181 -7.33 -30.55 -3.32
CA GLY A 181 -6.41 -29.50 -3.69
C GLY A 181 -7.04 -28.36 -4.50
N HIS A 182 -8.37 -28.32 -4.61
CA HIS A 182 -9.11 -27.36 -5.40
C HIS A 182 -9.60 -26.17 -4.56
N TYR A 183 -9.80 -25.04 -5.22
CA TYR A 183 -10.41 -23.85 -4.68
C TYR A 183 -11.85 -23.68 -5.15
N HIS A 184 -12.71 -23.28 -4.24
CA HIS A 184 -14.09 -22.87 -4.46
C HIS A 184 -14.28 -21.46 -3.92
N THR A 185 -13.36 -20.56 -4.27
CA THR A 185 -13.28 -19.22 -3.70
C THR A 185 -14.47 -18.38 -4.11
N THR A 186 -15.09 -17.74 -3.12
CA THR A 186 -16.19 -16.79 -3.32
C THR A 186 -15.89 -15.47 -2.61
N PHE A 187 -16.55 -14.41 -3.02
CA PHE A 187 -16.52 -13.08 -2.40
C PHE A 187 -17.88 -12.39 -2.60
N SER A 188 -18.15 -11.35 -1.82
CA SER A 188 -19.37 -10.55 -2.02
C SER A 188 -19.20 -9.59 -3.20
N GLU A 189 -18.02 -8.97 -3.35
CA GLU A 189 -17.66 -8.09 -4.47
C GLU A 189 -16.18 -8.30 -4.84
N ILE A 190 -15.88 -8.14 -6.13
CA ILE A 190 -14.56 -8.45 -6.69
C ILE A 190 -13.47 -7.47 -6.27
N ASP A 191 -13.86 -6.29 -5.80
CA ASP A 191 -12.99 -5.17 -5.43
C ASP A 191 -13.07 -4.86 -3.92
N VAL A 192 -12.40 -3.79 -3.48
CA VAL A 192 -12.48 -3.28 -2.12
C VAL A 192 -13.65 -2.31 -2.02
N SER A 193 -14.82 -2.86 -1.81
CA SER A 193 -16.10 -2.13 -1.78
C SER A 193 -16.40 -1.47 -0.43
N CYS A 194 -17.60 -0.86 -0.34
CA CYS A 194 -18.08 -0.18 0.87
C CYS A 194 -17.96 -1.07 2.12
N GLU A 195 -18.38 -2.32 2.01
CA GLU A 195 -18.48 -3.24 3.13
C GLU A 195 -17.13 -3.83 3.57
N SER A 196 -16.07 -3.68 2.78
CA SER A 196 -14.71 -4.00 3.20
C SER A 196 -14.23 -3.13 4.38
N CYS A 197 -14.73 -1.89 4.46
CA CYS A 197 -14.37 -0.93 5.51
C CYS A 197 -15.50 -0.73 6.53
N HIS A 198 -16.75 -0.79 6.08
CA HIS A 198 -17.93 -0.52 6.90
C HIS A 198 -18.57 -1.77 7.51
N GLY A 199 -18.14 -2.96 7.06
CA GLY A 199 -18.73 -4.23 7.49
C GLY A 199 -20.09 -4.49 6.87
N PRO A 200 -20.70 -5.67 7.14
CA PRO A 200 -21.94 -6.11 6.52
C PRO A 200 -23.12 -5.18 6.86
N GLY A 201 -23.78 -4.65 5.82
CA GLY A 201 -24.71 -3.52 5.89
C GLY A 201 -26.17 -3.86 6.22
N SER A 202 -26.57 -5.14 6.31
CA SER A 202 -27.99 -5.51 6.43
C SER A 202 -28.69 -4.91 7.64
N LYS A 203 -28.03 -4.88 8.79
CA LYS A 203 -28.56 -4.23 10.01
C LYS A 203 -28.72 -2.73 9.83
N HIS A 204 -27.73 -2.09 9.21
CA HIS A 204 -27.79 -0.66 8.92
C HIS A 204 -28.97 -0.31 8.00
N VAL A 205 -29.13 -1.03 6.90
CA VAL A 205 -30.24 -0.84 5.96
C VAL A 205 -31.58 -1.02 6.66
N THR A 206 -31.71 -2.04 7.50
CA THR A 206 -32.94 -2.27 8.29
C THR A 206 -33.24 -1.13 9.25
N LEU A 207 -32.23 -0.63 9.96
CA LEU A 207 -32.38 0.50 10.89
C LEU A 207 -32.70 1.80 10.14
N ALA A 208 -32.01 2.07 9.02
CA ALA A 208 -32.19 3.27 8.22
C ALA A 208 -33.60 3.38 7.62
N ASN A 209 -34.24 2.25 7.30
CA ASN A 209 -35.60 2.20 6.76
C ASN A 209 -36.69 2.30 7.84
N LYS A 210 -36.36 2.28 9.12
CA LYS A 210 -37.34 2.44 10.20
C LYS A 210 -37.60 3.90 10.50
N SER A 211 -38.88 4.28 10.64
CA SER A 211 -39.25 5.59 11.17
C SER A 211 -38.89 5.68 12.64
N SER A 212 -37.90 6.50 12.97
CA SER A 212 -37.54 6.81 14.35
C SER A 212 -37.21 8.28 14.48
N LEU A 213 -37.66 8.91 15.57
CA LEU A 213 -37.33 10.28 15.90
C LEU A 213 -35.96 10.43 16.51
N PHE A 214 -35.42 9.35 17.10
CA PHE A 214 -34.13 9.33 17.79
C PHE A 214 -33.33 8.10 17.39
N TRP A 215 -32.08 8.35 17.00
CA TRP A 215 -31.10 7.33 16.63
C TRP A 215 -29.97 7.36 17.60
N ASP A 216 -29.59 6.20 18.12
CA ASP A 216 -28.37 6.12 18.90
C ASP A 216 -27.14 6.14 17.97
N ARG A 217 -26.62 7.34 17.75
CA ARG A 217 -25.44 7.56 16.92
C ARG A 217 -24.16 6.89 17.47
N LYS A 218 -24.16 6.48 18.73
CA LYS A 218 -23.00 5.82 19.34
C LYS A 218 -22.81 4.39 18.88
N ILE A 219 -23.85 3.71 18.49
CA ILE A 219 -23.82 2.33 17.97
C ILE A 219 -23.63 2.26 16.45
N GLY A 220 -23.32 3.39 15.77
CA GLY A 220 -23.03 3.40 14.34
C GLY A 220 -24.15 2.95 13.43
N TYR A 221 -25.39 2.90 13.90
CA TYR A 221 -26.54 2.41 13.13
C TYR A 221 -26.37 0.99 12.56
N GLY A 222 -25.73 0.09 13.29
CA GLY A 222 -25.47 -1.28 12.87
C GLY A 222 -24.18 -1.49 12.09
N LEU A 223 -23.37 -0.45 11.96
CA LEU A 223 -22.02 -0.48 11.39
C LEU A 223 -20.97 -0.04 12.44
N PRO A 224 -19.69 -0.41 12.33
CA PRO A 224 -18.65 0.06 13.22
C PRO A 224 -18.49 1.58 13.13
N VAL A 225 -18.22 2.21 14.25
CA VAL A 225 -17.99 3.66 14.32
C VAL A 225 -16.51 3.95 14.06
N LEU A 226 -16.20 4.45 12.86
CA LEU A 226 -14.85 4.75 12.43
C LEU A 226 -14.45 6.23 12.63
N LYS A 227 -15.39 7.09 13.04
CA LYS A 227 -15.19 8.53 13.24
C LYS A 227 -15.34 8.91 14.72
N GLY A 228 -14.53 9.88 15.16
CA GLY A 228 -14.51 10.35 16.55
C GLY A 228 -13.08 10.38 17.10
N ALA A 229 -12.81 11.26 18.05
CA ALA A 229 -11.48 11.41 18.62
C ALA A 229 -10.99 10.15 19.36
N ASP A 230 -11.93 9.38 19.92
CA ASP A 230 -11.70 8.12 20.63
C ASP A 230 -11.69 6.89 19.70
N LYS A 231 -11.77 7.07 18.37
CA LYS A 231 -11.89 5.99 17.38
C LYS A 231 -10.70 5.87 16.44
N ALA A 232 -9.59 6.54 16.73
CA ALA A 232 -8.40 6.47 15.90
C ALA A 232 -7.92 5.04 15.72
N GLU A 233 -7.81 4.29 16.81
CA GLU A 233 -7.36 2.89 16.79
C GLU A 233 -8.31 2.00 16.00
N THR A 234 -9.62 2.12 16.20
CA THR A 234 -10.63 1.34 15.45
C THR A 234 -10.50 1.55 13.94
N GLN A 235 -10.31 2.81 13.51
CA GLN A 235 -10.11 3.11 12.09
C GLN A 235 -8.80 2.53 11.55
N ILE A 236 -7.71 2.69 12.27
CA ILE A 236 -6.39 2.21 11.86
C ILE A 236 -6.43 0.68 11.75
N GLN A 237 -7.01 -0.01 12.72
CA GLN A 237 -7.17 -1.47 12.70
C GLN A 237 -8.10 -1.96 11.59
N THR A 238 -9.06 -1.17 11.16
CA THR A 238 -9.89 -1.47 9.99
C THR A 238 -9.10 -1.41 8.68
N CYS A 239 -8.13 -0.52 8.57
CA CYS A 239 -7.26 -0.41 7.39
C CYS A 239 -6.13 -1.45 7.39
N ALA A 240 -5.67 -1.86 8.56
CA ALA A 240 -4.51 -2.72 8.75
C ALA A 240 -4.54 -4.07 8.00
N PRO A 241 -5.68 -4.78 7.88
CA PRO A 241 -5.72 -6.07 7.18
C PRO A 241 -5.18 -6.04 5.75
N CYS A 242 -5.40 -4.96 5.03
CA CYS A 242 -4.94 -4.78 3.65
C CYS A 242 -3.64 -3.95 3.58
N HIS A 243 -3.40 -3.05 4.54
CA HIS A 243 -2.27 -2.14 4.54
C HIS A 243 -1.12 -2.56 5.47
N SER A 244 -1.03 -3.86 5.83
CA SER A 244 0.07 -4.44 6.58
C SER A 244 0.62 -5.71 5.93
N ARG A 245 1.92 -5.96 6.09
CA ARG A 245 2.49 -7.30 5.86
C ARG A 245 2.14 -8.15 7.08
N ARG A 246 1.33 -9.18 6.88
CA ARG A 246 0.75 -9.95 7.99
C ARG A 246 0.44 -11.38 7.58
N ARG A 247 0.17 -12.23 8.57
CA ARG A 247 -0.37 -13.57 8.38
C ARG A 247 -1.75 -13.65 9.03
N ILE A 248 -2.67 -14.40 8.44
CA ILE A 248 -3.96 -14.72 9.04
C ILE A 248 -3.71 -15.74 10.15
N VAL A 249 -4.14 -15.40 11.36
CA VAL A 249 -4.13 -16.29 12.53
C VAL A 249 -5.53 -16.84 12.78
N HIS A 250 -6.53 -15.98 12.65
CA HIS A 250 -7.93 -16.34 12.80
C HIS A 250 -8.74 -15.73 11.64
N PRO A 251 -9.52 -16.54 10.89
CA PRO A 251 -10.33 -16.03 9.79
C PRO A 251 -11.49 -15.14 10.28
N ASP A 252 -12.30 -14.66 9.34
CA ASP A 252 -13.57 -13.96 9.59
C ASP A 252 -13.43 -12.60 10.30
N PHE A 253 -12.34 -11.88 10.04
CA PHE A 253 -12.21 -10.48 10.46
C PHE A 253 -13.37 -9.64 9.91
N ARG A 254 -13.92 -8.81 10.77
CA ARG A 254 -14.92 -7.79 10.37
C ARG A 254 -14.43 -6.41 10.75
N PRO A 255 -14.69 -5.38 9.92
CA PRO A 255 -14.40 -4.00 10.27
C PRO A 255 -14.94 -3.65 11.67
N GLY A 256 -14.05 -3.09 12.51
CA GLY A 256 -14.34 -2.82 13.92
C GLY A 256 -13.83 -3.86 14.91
N ASP A 257 -13.46 -5.05 14.44
CA ASP A 257 -12.77 -6.04 15.27
C ASP A 257 -11.31 -5.62 15.55
N SER A 258 -10.72 -6.21 16.55
CA SER A 258 -9.29 -6.03 16.85
C SER A 258 -8.45 -6.73 15.78
N PHE A 259 -7.58 -5.98 15.10
CA PHE A 259 -6.68 -6.52 14.09
C PHE A 259 -5.83 -7.69 14.62
N HIS A 260 -5.31 -7.56 15.83
CA HIS A 260 -4.40 -8.54 16.42
C HIS A 260 -5.10 -9.84 16.88
N ASP A 261 -6.42 -9.86 16.96
CA ASP A 261 -7.18 -11.10 17.23
C ASP A 261 -7.24 -11.99 15.97
N HIS A 262 -7.09 -11.38 14.80
CA HIS A 262 -7.21 -12.06 13.51
C HIS A 262 -5.90 -12.22 12.75
N PHE A 263 -4.95 -11.28 12.95
CA PHE A 263 -3.72 -11.22 12.16
C PHE A 263 -2.47 -11.10 13.04
N ALA A 264 -1.41 -11.77 12.63
CA ALA A 264 -0.06 -11.54 13.13
C ALA A 264 0.65 -10.58 12.18
N ASN A 265 0.87 -9.34 12.65
CA ASN A 265 1.65 -8.34 11.91
C ASN A 265 3.11 -8.78 11.80
N GLU A 266 3.75 -8.42 10.69
CA GLU A 266 5.18 -8.63 10.49
C GLU A 266 5.98 -7.86 11.54
N PRO A 267 6.86 -8.50 12.33
CA PRO A 267 7.73 -7.82 13.27
C PRO A 267 8.84 -7.04 12.55
N LEU A 268 9.46 -6.10 13.27
CA LEU A 268 10.65 -5.40 12.80
C LEU A 268 11.84 -6.36 12.80
N ARG A 269 12.18 -6.90 11.64
CA ARG A 269 13.30 -7.83 11.48
C ARG A 269 14.18 -7.44 10.28
N PRO A 270 15.44 -7.87 10.24
CA PRO A 270 16.43 -7.41 9.24
C PRO A 270 16.05 -7.65 7.79
N GLU A 271 15.22 -8.67 7.52
CA GLU A 271 14.79 -9.02 6.15
C GLU A 271 13.78 -7.99 5.59
N THR A 272 13.11 -7.24 6.47
CA THR A 272 12.02 -6.36 6.08
C THR A 272 12.19 -4.90 6.51
N TYR A 273 13.07 -4.66 7.49
CA TYR A 273 13.33 -3.32 8.02
C TYR A 273 14.83 -3.09 8.23
N HIS A 274 15.27 -1.88 7.99
CA HIS A 274 16.61 -1.44 8.40
C HIS A 274 16.74 -1.40 9.92
N ALA A 275 17.97 -1.38 10.41
CA ALA A 275 18.28 -1.42 11.85
C ALA A 275 17.67 -0.28 12.67
N ASP A 276 17.34 0.84 12.05
CA ASP A 276 16.64 1.98 12.66
C ASP A 276 15.11 1.91 12.48
N GLY A 277 14.57 0.84 11.86
CA GLY A 277 13.15 0.59 11.62
C GLY A 277 12.58 1.28 10.39
N GLN A 278 13.40 1.86 9.51
CA GLN A 278 12.96 2.25 8.17
C GLN A 278 12.61 1.00 7.35
N ILE A 279 11.67 1.14 6.42
CA ILE A 279 11.28 0.03 5.54
C ILE A 279 12.43 -0.33 4.59
N SER A 280 12.71 -1.63 4.47
CA SER A 280 13.71 -2.19 3.55
C SER A 280 13.06 -3.00 2.44
N ASP A 281 12.07 -3.83 2.77
CA ASP A 281 11.29 -4.64 1.83
C ASP A 281 9.81 -4.24 1.88
N GLU A 282 8.98 -4.82 1.03
CA GLU A 282 7.55 -4.52 0.95
C GLU A 282 6.80 -4.94 2.22
N VAL A 283 6.59 -3.99 3.12
CA VAL A 283 5.88 -4.18 4.41
C VAL A 283 4.58 -3.39 4.48
N TYR A 284 4.22 -2.70 3.41
CA TYR A 284 3.10 -1.77 3.33
C TYR A 284 3.28 -0.60 4.33
N VAL A 285 2.19 0.00 4.80
CA VAL A 285 2.28 1.26 5.55
C VAL A 285 2.01 1.11 7.05
N TYR A 286 1.23 0.09 7.47
CA TYR A 286 0.81 -0.05 8.87
C TYR A 286 1.99 -0.22 9.82
N GLY A 287 2.93 -1.13 9.51
CA GLY A 287 4.08 -1.42 10.37
C GLY A 287 5.01 -0.22 10.57
N SER A 288 5.16 0.65 9.56
CA SER A 288 5.93 1.89 9.71
C SER A 288 5.11 2.98 10.42
N PHE A 289 3.80 3.09 10.13
CA PHE A 289 2.96 4.11 10.75
C PHE A 289 2.84 3.94 12.26
N ILE A 290 2.66 2.71 12.78
CA ILE A 290 2.56 2.46 14.22
C ILE A 290 3.86 2.76 14.99
N GLN A 291 5.01 2.89 14.31
CA GLN A 291 6.26 3.36 14.90
C GLN A 291 6.27 4.89 15.09
N SER A 292 5.38 5.61 14.41
CA SER A 292 5.38 7.08 14.38
C SER A 292 4.82 7.68 15.67
N LYS A 293 5.36 8.85 16.05
CA LYS A 293 4.77 9.65 17.14
C LYS A 293 3.35 10.11 16.80
N MET A 294 3.01 10.27 15.51
CA MET A 294 1.68 10.67 15.08
C MET A 294 0.64 9.59 15.42
N TYR A 295 0.96 8.31 15.19
CA TYR A 295 0.10 7.20 15.64
C TYR A 295 -0.17 7.29 17.14
N HIS A 296 0.90 7.45 17.97
CA HIS A 296 0.78 7.54 19.43
C HIS A 296 0.05 8.80 19.92
N LYS A 297 -0.17 9.78 19.04
CA LYS A 297 -0.98 10.97 19.31
C LYS A 297 -2.41 10.86 18.76
N GLY A 298 -2.81 9.68 18.26
CA GLY A 298 -4.16 9.42 17.79
C GLY A 298 -4.47 10.00 16.41
N ILE A 299 -3.45 10.28 15.60
CA ILE A 299 -3.63 10.65 14.19
C ILE A 299 -4.10 9.44 13.41
N ARG A 300 -5.04 9.66 12.51
CA ARG A 300 -5.69 8.62 11.68
C ARG A 300 -5.24 8.71 10.24
N CYS A 301 -5.39 7.60 9.52
CA CYS A 301 -5.16 7.56 8.08
C CYS A 301 -5.99 8.64 7.35
N THR A 302 -7.24 8.83 7.77
CA THR A 302 -8.15 9.83 7.18
C THR A 302 -7.89 11.28 7.60
N ASP A 303 -6.94 11.55 8.46
CA ASP A 303 -6.51 12.93 8.69
C ASP A 303 -5.68 13.45 7.50
N CYS A 304 -4.96 12.56 6.79
CA CYS A 304 -4.17 12.87 5.60
C CYS A 304 -4.83 12.42 4.28
N HIS A 305 -5.54 11.29 4.28
CA HIS A 305 -6.17 10.70 3.10
C HIS A 305 -7.69 10.86 3.12
N ASP A 306 -8.30 10.90 1.95
CA ASP A 306 -9.71 10.62 1.77
C ASP A 306 -9.87 9.14 1.43
N ALA A 307 -10.54 8.37 2.29
CA ALA A 307 -10.62 6.92 2.16
C ALA A 307 -11.48 6.46 0.97
N HIS A 308 -12.48 7.24 0.55
CA HIS A 308 -13.32 6.89 -0.59
C HIS A 308 -12.58 7.10 -1.91
N SER A 309 -12.02 8.29 -2.12
CA SER A 309 -11.28 8.60 -3.35
C SER A 309 -9.83 8.08 -3.36
N THR A 310 -9.33 7.52 -2.26
CA THR A 310 -7.94 7.08 -2.03
C THR A 310 -6.88 8.17 -2.21
N LYS A 311 -7.30 9.43 -2.35
CA LYS A 311 -6.41 10.57 -2.60
C LYS A 311 -5.93 11.21 -1.30
N ILE A 312 -4.72 11.79 -1.33
CA ILE A 312 -4.26 12.68 -0.25
C ILE A 312 -5.04 14.00 -0.32
N LYS A 313 -5.34 14.58 0.85
CA LYS A 313 -6.14 15.81 0.96
C LYS A 313 -5.43 17.03 0.35
N PHE A 314 -4.11 17.09 0.46
CA PHE A 314 -3.29 18.15 -0.13
C PHE A 314 -2.04 17.53 -0.76
N LYS A 315 -1.68 17.97 -1.96
CA LYS A 315 -0.49 17.49 -2.70
C LYS A 315 0.79 18.26 -2.37
N ASP A 316 0.73 19.22 -1.45
CA ASP A 316 1.84 20.08 -1.05
C ASP A 316 1.99 20.11 0.47
N ASN A 317 2.89 20.95 0.97
CA ASN A 317 3.20 21.07 2.41
C ASN A 317 2.00 21.38 3.30
N ARG A 318 0.87 21.84 2.74
CA ARG A 318 -0.38 22.04 3.51
C ARG A 318 -0.87 20.74 4.15
N LEU A 319 -0.50 19.58 3.59
CA LEU A 319 -0.80 18.30 4.22
C LEU A 319 -0.26 18.22 5.66
N CYS A 320 0.92 18.76 5.88
CA CYS A 320 1.60 18.77 7.16
C CYS A 320 1.31 20.05 7.96
N THR A 321 1.40 21.19 7.28
CA THR A 321 1.33 22.50 7.94
C THR A 321 -0.07 22.84 8.45
N SER A 322 -1.12 22.18 7.95
CA SER A 322 -2.47 22.30 8.52
C SER A 322 -2.53 21.97 10.03
N CYS A 323 -1.61 21.14 10.51
CA CYS A 323 -1.46 20.79 11.93
C CYS A 323 -0.18 21.34 12.56
N HIS A 324 0.92 21.41 11.79
CA HIS A 324 2.24 21.82 12.27
C HIS A 324 2.49 23.33 12.24
N LEU A 325 1.57 24.13 11.71
CA LEU A 325 1.52 25.59 11.85
C LEU A 325 0.48 25.95 12.91
N ASN A 326 0.87 26.09 14.14
CA ASN A 326 -0.02 26.61 15.18
C ASN A 326 0.11 28.14 15.33
N GLN A 327 -0.84 28.77 16.03
CA GLN A 327 -0.91 30.21 16.20
C GLN A 327 0.34 30.83 16.84
N HIS A 328 1.13 30.04 17.58
CA HIS A 328 2.33 30.50 18.30
C HIS A 328 3.63 30.22 17.53
N GLN A 329 3.62 29.35 16.52
CA GLN A 329 4.79 28.91 15.76
C GLN A 329 4.55 28.97 14.25
N ALA A 330 3.75 29.93 13.78
CA ALA A 330 3.47 30.11 12.36
C ALA A 330 4.79 30.11 11.54
N ASN A 331 4.81 29.31 10.50
CA ASN A 331 5.94 29.15 9.57
C ASN A 331 7.26 28.61 10.17
N LYS A 332 7.23 27.98 11.36
CA LYS A 332 8.46 27.41 11.93
C LYS A 332 9.05 26.30 11.06
N TYR A 333 8.22 25.43 10.48
CA TYR A 333 8.69 24.24 9.78
C TYR A 333 8.73 24.40 8.25
N ASP A 334 7.81 25.12 7.63
CA ASP A 334 7.83 25.36 6.18
C ASP A 334 8.63 26.62 5.86
N THR A 335 9.91 26.62 6.24
CA THR A 335 10.83 27.76 6.09
C THR A 335 12.24 27.28 5.75
N PRO A 336 13.03 28.10 5.01
CA PRO A 336 14.43 27.78 4.71
C PRO A 336 15.29 27.53 5.99
N GLN A 337 14.93 28.08 7.13
CA GLN A 337 15.62 27.85 8.40
C GLN A 337 15.43 26.43 8.94
N HIS A 338 14.33 25.78 8.52
CA HIS A 338 14.07 24.38 8.90
C HIS A 338 14.59 23.40 7.85
N HIS A 339 14.18 23.57 6.57
CA HIS A 339 14.48 22.59 5.53
C HIS A 339 15.76 22.87 4.75
N PHE A 340 16.43 24.03 4.97
CA PHE A 340 17.68 24.44 4.31
C PHE A 340 17.66 24.52 2.79
N HIS A 341 16.49 24.56 2.18
CA HIS A 341 16.30 24.60 0.74
C HIS A 341 15.51 25.85 0.33
N LYS A 342 15.55 26.16 -0.97
CA LYS A 342 14.75 27.25 -1.54
C LYS A 342 13.27 26.91 -1.44
N THR A 343 12.47 27.82 -0.88
CA THR A 343 11.01 27.66 -0.80
C THR A 343 10.41 27.28 -2.15
N GLY A 344 9.55 26.27 -2.16
CA GLY A 344 8.91 25.76 -3.39
C GLY A 344 9.78 24.82 -4.22
N SER A 345 11.02 24.52 -3.82
CA SER A 345 11.82 23.46 -4.44
C SER A 345 11.42 22.08 -3.88
N THR A 346 11.81 21.02 -4.58
CA THR A 346 11.60 19.62 -4.12
C THR A 346 12.16 19.39 -2.73
N GLY A 347 13.37 19.89 -2.43
CA GLY A 347 14.01 19.74 -1.12
C GLY A 347 13.30 20.50 0.02
N ALA A 348 12.40 21.44 -0.31
CA ALA A 348 11.55 22.13 0.67
C ALA A 348 10.24 21.37 0.96
N SER A 349 9.98 20.25 0.27
CA SER A 349 8.80 19.42 0.51
C SER A 349 8.98 18.60 1.78
N CYS A 350 8.04 18.72 2.71
CA CYS A 350 8.09 18.02 4.01
C CYS A 350 8.24 16.50 3.82
N VAL A 351 7.51 15.94 2.86
CA VAL A 351 7.49 14.49 2.65
C VAL A 351 8.81 13.95 2.10
N GLU A 352 9.60 14.75 1.38
CA GLU A 352 10.89 14.28 0.84
C GLU A 352 11.90 13.98 1.94
N CYS A 353 11.81 14.68 3.06
CA CYS A 353 12.67 14.47 4.22
C CYS A 353 12.09 13.52 5.26
N HIS A 354 10.77 13.64 5.55
CA HIS A 354 10.12 12.95 6.65
C HIS A 354 9.40 11.64 6.24
N MET A 355 9.22 11.42 4.94
CA MET A 355 8.59 10.25 4.34
C MET A 355 9.35 9.82 3.08
N PRO A 356 10.63 9.44 3.19
CA PRO A 356 11.42 9.05 2.02
C PRO A 356 10.75 7.88 1.30
N THR A 357 10.95 7.80 -0.01
CA THR A 357 10.39 6.72 -0.83
C THR A 357 11.35 5.54 -0.91
N THR A 358 10.78 4.34 -0.89
CA THR A 358 11.43 3.09 -1.31
C THR A 358 10.64 2.54 -2.48
N THR A 359 11.32 2.12 -3.56
CA THR A 359 10.66 1.57 -4.74
C THR A 359 10.48 0.06 -4.56
N TYR A 360 9.24 -0.39 -4.69
CA TYR A 360 8.85 -1.79 -4.67
C TYR A 360 8.35 -2.21 -6.05
N MET A 361 8.29 -3.52 -6.29
CA MET A 361 7.76 -4.08 -7.53
C MET A 361 8.35 -3.37 -8.77
N GLU A 362 9.62 -2.95 -8.70
CA GLU A 362 10.43 -2.24 -9.70
C GLU A 362 9.92 -0.83 -10.09
N VAL A 363 8.62 -0.57 -10.04
CA VAL A 363 7.99 0.65 -10.58
C VAL A 363 7.13 1.42 -9.57
N ASP A 364 7.00 0.93 -8.31
CA ASP A 364 6.10 1.51 -7.31
C ASP A 364 6.85 2.20 -6.16
N PRO A 365 7.12 3.53 -6.25
CA PRO A 365 7.74 4.27 -5.16
C PRO A 365 6.73 4.55 -4.05
N ARG A 366 6.91 3.90 -2.90
CA ARG A 366 6.07 4.09 -1.70
C ARG A 366 6.79 4.87 -0.63
N ARG A 367 6.08 5.78 0.04
CA ARG A 367 6.63 6.59 1.13
C ARG A 367 6.61 5.82 2.46
N ASP A 368 7.69 5.95 3.22
CA ASP A 368 7.75 5.45 4.59
C ASP A 368 6.83 6.28 5.49
N HIS A 369 5.88 5.63 6.16
CA HIS A 369 4.89 6.25 7.06
C HIS A 369 5.35 6.33 8.51
N SER A 370 6.61 6.07 8.81
CA SER A 370 7.17 6.27 10.15
C SER A 370 7.34 7.75 10.51
N LEU A 371 7.25 8.67 9.53
CA LEU A 371 7.24 10.12 9.71
C LEU A 371 8.44 10.59 10.55
N ARG A 372 9.62 10.15 10.15
CA ARG A 372 10.87 10.30 10.92
C ARG A 372 11.50 11.67 10.76
N VAL A 373 12.27 12.04 11.78
CA VAL A 373 13.31 13.04 11.62
C VAL A 373 14.48 12.37 10.86
N PRO A 374 14.99 12.98 9.78
CA PRO A 374 16.18 12.46 9.10
C PRO A 374 17.37 12.32 10.04
N ARG A 375 18.05 11.16 9.99
CA ARG A 375 19.14 10.81 10.89
C ARG A 375 20.39 10.35 10.11
N PRO A 376 21.11 11.29 9.45
CA PRO A 376 22.34 10.96 8.70
C PRO A 376 23.44 10.38 9.59
N ASP A 377 23.44 10.67 10.89
CA ASP A 377 24.34 10.06 11.87
C ASP A 377 24.09 8.55 12.03
N LEU A 378 22.85 8.09 11.99
CA LEU A 378 22.52 6.67 12.00
C LEU A 378 22.91 6.00 10.68
N SER A 379 22.81 6.69 9.55
CA SER A 379 23.30 6.19 8.27
C SER A 379 24.80 5.86 8.33
N LEU A 380 25.60 6.72 8.96
CA LEU A 380 27.02 6.48 9.18
C LEU A 380 27.32 5.34 10.15
N ALA A 381 26.53 5.26 11.23
CA ALA A 381 26.77 4.28 12.29
C ALA A 381 26.26 2.89 11.94
N LEU A 382 25.15 2.78 11.21
CA LEU A 382 24.39 1.56 10.99
C LEU A 382 24.22 1.18 9.51
N GLY A 383 24.65 2.04 8.56
CA GLY A 383 24.44 1.83 7.13
C GLY A 383 22.98 2.00 6.69
N THR A 384 22.13 2.69 7.47
CA THR A 384 20.72 2.87 7.15
C THR A 384 20.51 3.99 6.12
N PRO A 385 19.46 3.95 5.28
CA PRO A 385 19.17 5.01 4.33
C PRO A 385 18.88 6.34 5.04
N ASN A 386 19.10 7.46 4.35
CA ASN A 386 18.62 8.76 4.77
C ASN A 386 18.07 9.55 3.57
N ALA A 387 17.18 10.48 3.86
CA ALA A 387 16.49 11.27 2.85
C ALA A 387 17.42 12.18 2.01
N CYS A 388 18.60 12.54 2.53
CA CYS A 388 19.52 13.47 1.86
C CYS A 388 20.21 12.83 0.66
N VAL A 389 20.65 11.56 0.82
CA VAL A 389 21.46 10.83 -0.15
C VAL A 389 20.78 10.73 -1.50
N LYS A 390 19.49 10.44 -1.51
CA LYS A 390 18.71 10.26 -2.74
C LYS A 390 18.74 11.46 -3.68
N CYS A 391 18.74 12.68 -3.14
CA CYS A 391 18.71 13.90 -3.96
C CYS A 391 20.09 14.52 -4.17
N HIS A 392 20.98 14.40 -3.17
CA HIS A 392 22.29 15.05 -3.24
C HIS A 392 23.36 14.19 -3.92
N PHE A 393 23.07 12.90 -4.11
CA PHE A 393 24.04 11.92 -4.61
C PHE A 393 23.51 11.07 -5.77
N ASP A 394 22.28 11.33 -6.20
CA ASP A 394 21.70 10.72 -7.39
C ASP A 394 22.09 11.55 -8.62
N ASP A 395 22.78 10.91 -9.57
CA ASP A 395 23.27 11.56 -10.80
C ASP A 395 22.16 12.08 -11.70
N ASP A 396 21.00 11.37 -11.71
CA ASP A 396 19.85 11.76 -12.53
C ASP A 396 19.19 13.05 -12.02
N ILE A 397 19.31 13.33 -10.71
CA ILE A 397 18.71 14.52 -10.08
C ILE A 397 19.71 15.69 -10.04
N ASN A 398 21.02 15.43 -10.00
CA ASN A 398 22.07 16.47 -9.95
C ASN A 398 23.22 16.20 -10.92
N PRO A 399 23.03 16.42 -12.23
CA PRO A 399 24.01 16.11 -13.28
C PRO A 399 25.30 16.93 -13.21
N SER A 400 25.41 17.90 -12.29
CA SER A 400 26.61 18.71 -12.11
C SER A 400 27.72 18.05 -11.29
N VAL A 401 27.49 16.86 -10.75
CA VAL A 401 28.46 16.11 -9.92
C VAL A 401 28.80 14.79 -10.59
N SER A 402 29.67 14.82 -11.58
CA SER A 402 30.16 13.64 -12.30
C SER A 402 31.28 12.90 -11.53
N LEU A 403 30.92 11.95 -10.67
CA LEU A 403 31.83 10.99 -10.05
C LEU A 403 31.22 9.57 -10.13
N SER A 404 32.06 8.53 -10.22
CA SER A 404 31.53 7.13 -10.25
C SER A 404 30.82 6.75 -8.95
N ASP A 405 29.73 5.99 -9.05
CA ASP A 405 28.73 5.75 -8.01
C ASP A 405 29.25 5.29 -6.65
N GLU A 406 30.19 4.34 -6.62
CA GLU A 406 30.83 3.90 -5.37
C GLU A 406 31.66 5.00 -4.68
N ARG A 407 32.37 5.81 -5.47
CA ARG A 407 33.21 6.89 -4.94
C ARG A 407 32.42 8.09 -4.45
N LYS A 408 31.22 8.33 -4.99
CA LYS A 408 30.34 9.43 -4.57
C LYS A 408 29.71 9.12 -3.22
N GLY A 409 29.14 7.94 -3.07
CA GLY A 409 28.59 7.46 -1.80
C GLY A 409 29.64 7.50 -0.68
N GLU A 410 30.85 7.06 -0.97
CA GLU A 410 31.97 7.04 -0.01
C GLU A 410 32.48 8.45 0.35
N LEU A 411 32.63 9.36 -0.63
CA LEU A 411 33.09 10.74 -0.40
C LEU A 411 32.09 11.57 0.38
N HIS A 412 30.81 11.39 0.13
CA HIS A 412 29.77 12.18 0.78
C HIS A 412 29.38 11.64 2.16
N LEU A 413 29.34 10.33 2.34
CA LEU A 413 29.28 9.71 3.67
C LEU A 413 30.51 10.14 4.49
N LYS A 414 31.68 10.20 3.87
CA LYS A 414 32.89 10.69 4.50
C LYS A 414 32.84 12.18 4.83
N GLN A 415 32.30 13.02 3.95
CA GLN A 415 32.11 14.45 4.18
C GLN A 415 31.11 14.72 5.33
N TYR A 416 30.00 13.99 5.40
CA TYR A 416 29.09 14.07 6.56
C TYR A 416 29.73 13.50 7.82
N ALA A 417 30.49 12.39 7.73
CA ALA A 417 31.28 11.88 8.84
C ALA A 417 32.32 12.89 9.34
N ASP A 418 32.96 13.58 8.41
CA ASP A 418 33.95 14.59 8.73
C ASP A 418 33.29 15.83 9.34
N TRP A 419 32.10 16.24 8.89
CA TRP A 419 31.29 17.29 9.55
C TRP A 419 30.86 16.88 10.96
N VAL A 420 30.38 15.66 11.16
CA VAL A 420 30.03 15.15 12.49
C VAL A 420 31.28 15.04 13.40
N ARG A 421 32.44 14.63 12.86
CA ARG A 421 33.71 14.59 13.61
C ARG A 421 34.26 15.97 13.90
N ALA A 422 34.21 16.90 12.94
CA ALA A 422 34.65 18.28 13.11
C ALA A 422 33.83 19.00 14.19
N ALA A 423 32.51 18.77 14.21
CA ALA A 423 31.66 19.26 15.29
C ALA A 423 31.99 18.66 16.66
N SER A 424 32.30 17.35 16.72
CA SER A 424 32.74 16.71 17.96
C SER A 424 34.14 17.18 18.40
N ASN A 425 34.97 17.70 17.49
CA ASN A 425 36.32 18.20 17.76
C ASN A 425 36.40 19.70 17.99
N GLY A 426 35.28 20.43 17.95
CA GLY A 426 35.23 21.84 18.31
C GLY A 426 35.58 22.83 17.18
N GLU A 427 35.44 22.46 15.91
CA GLU A 427 35.53 23.38 14.80
C GLU A 427 34.28 24.26 14.75
N GLN A 428 34.45 25.56 14.94
CA GLN A 428 33.40 26.49 15.33
C GLN A 428 32.24 26.62 14.34
N ASP A 429 32.48 26.62 13.03
CA ASP A 429 31.43 26.79 12.02
C ASP A 429 30.55 25.54 11.84
N VAL A 430 31.15 24.35 11.94
CA VAL A 430 30.45 23.07 11.84
C VAL A 430 29.73 22.76 13.14
N GLN A 431 30.30 23.18 14.26
CA GLN A 431 29.69 23.06 15.58
C GLN A 431 28.42 23.91 15.68
N GLU A 432 28.43 25.16 15.20
CA GLU A 432 27.23 26.01 15.17
C GLU A 432 26.11 25.41 14.27
N GLN A 433 26.46 24.83 13.14
CA GLN A 433 25.48 24.18 12.25
C GLN A 433 24.91 22.91 12.88
N LEU A 434 25.72 22.11 13.55
CA LEU A 434 25.27 20.91 14.26
C LEU A 434 24.56 21.22 15.57
N GLU A 435 24.94 22.27 16.26
CA GLU A 435 24.18 22.78 17.41
C GLU A 435 22.78 23.25 16.98
N ARG A 436 22.65 23.90 15.83
CA ARG A 436 21.34 24.25 15.25
C ARG A 436 20.54 23.01 14.85
N VAL A 437 21.17 22.00 14.26
CA VAL A 437 20.49 20.74 13.91
C VAL A 437 20.12 19.94 15.15
N ASN A 438 21.01 19.90 16.15
CA ASN A 438 20.76 19.24 17.43
C ASN A 438 19.73 20.00 18.26
N GLN A 439 19.81 21.33 18.33
CA GLN A 439 18.83 22.16 18.99
C GLN A 439 17.47 22.02 18.34
N TRP A 440 17.42 22.02 17.01
CA TRP A 440 16.19 21.75 16.28
C TRP A 440 15.67 20.31 16.53
N ALA A 441 16.53 19.32 16.55
CA ALA A 441 16.13 17.93 16.85
C ALA A 441 15.63 17.80 18.29
N HIS A 442 16.24 18.49 19.27
CA HIS A 442 15.78 18.55 20.65
C HIS A 442 14.45 19.31 20.76
N GLU A 443 14.34 20.48 20.16
CA GLU A 443 13.08 21.23 20.14
C GLU A 443 11.94 20.46 19.44
N ALA A 444 12.25 19.72 18.38
CA ALA A 444 11.28 18.84 17.75
C ALA A 444 10.87 17.68 18.65
N VAL A 445 11.76 17.18 19.53
CA VAL A 445 11.44 16.15 20.52
C VAL A 445 10.64 16.70 21.71
N GLU A 446 10.90 17.95 22.15
CA GLU A 446 10.18 18.58 23.26
C GLU A 446 8.78 19.09 22.85
N ILE A 447 8.57 19.40 21.57
CA ILE A 447 7.28 19.84 21.03
C ILE A 447 6.35 18.65 20.73
N TRP A 448 6.91 17.46 20.62
CA TRP A 448 6.20 16.20 20.41
C TRP A 448 6.02 15.44 21.74
#